data_f226cba5d0c38c3d079751e216675e4f
#
_entry.id   f226cba5d0c38c3d079751e216675e4f
#
_cell.length_a   1.000
_cell.length_b   1.000
_cell.length_c   1.000
_cell.angle_alpha   90.00
_cell.angle_beta   90.00
_cell.angle_gamma   90.00
#
_symmetry.space_group_name_H-M   'P 1'
#
loop_
_entity.id
_entity.type
_entity.pdbx_description
1 polymer ?
#
loop_
_entity_poly.entity_id
_entity_poly.type
_entity_poly.pdbx_seq_one_letter_code
_entity_poly.pdbx_strand_id
1 'polypeptide(L)'
;MIKVEAVVIRERVETVIDAVEAETGHVGVTVVEAIGHGRQRGITHEYRGRIFESRFLPKAVLTFVVVDDVAGAVVAAIADAAQSGNE
;
A
#
# COMPACT_ATOMS: atom_id res chain seq x y z
N MET A 1 5.29 21.38 4.94
CA MET A 1 4.34 20.34 4.54
C MET A 1 5.02 19.33 3.63
N ILE A 2 4.76 18.06 3.89
CA ILE A 2 5.37 16.98 3.12
C ILE A 2 4.24 16.08 2.62
N LYS A 3 4.36 15.70 1.36
CA LYS A 3 3.44 14.73 0.77
C LYS A 3 4.09 13.36 0.83
N VAL A 4 3.38 12.40 1.41
CA VAL A 4 3.85 11.01 1.49
C VAL A 4 2.89 10.19 0.66
N GLU A 5 3.42 9.49 -0.32
CA GLU A 5 2.61 8.63 -1.17
C GLU A 5 3.07 7.19 -1.01
N ALA A 6 2.10 6.29 -0.97
CA ALA A 6 2.40 4.87 -0.86
C ALA A 6 1.47 4.10 -1.77
N VAL A 7 2.02 3.10 -2.43
CA VAL A 7 1.22 2.18 -3.23
C VAL A 7 1.15 0.87 -2.48
N VAL A 8 -0.06 0.46 -2.13
CA VAL A 8 -0.25 -0.74 -1.32
C VAL A 8 -1.27 -1.64 -2.01
N ILE A 9 -1.27 -2.91 -1.69
CA ILE A 9 -2.34 -3.77 -2.19
C ILE A 9 -3.64 -3.35 -1.52
N ARG A 10 -4.73 -3.50 -2.27
CA ARG A 10 -6.00 -2.91 -1.83
C ARG A 10 -6.45 -3.42 -0.48
N GLU A 11 -6.19 -4.69 -0.19
CA GLU A 11 -6.61 -5.29 1.07
C GLU A 11 -5.91 -4.69 2.29
N ARG A 12 -4.80 -3.98 2.08
CA ARG A 12 -4.03 -3.41 3.19
C ARG A 12 -4.37 -1.96 3.47
N VAL A 13 -5.26 -1.36 2.69
CA VAL A 13 -5.51 0.07 2.78
C VAL A 13 -5.91 0.48 4.19
N GLU A 14 -6.91 -0.19 4.75
CA GLU A 14 -7.39 0.20 6.07
C GLU A 14 -6.34 -0.05 7.14
N THR A 15 -5.62 -1.17 7.02
CA THR A 15 -4.57 -1.48 7.98
C THR A 15 -3.50 -0.39 7.99
N VAL A 16 -3.12 0.08 6.80
CA VAL A 16 -2.09 1.11 6.70
C VAL A 16 -2.61 2.43 7.26
N ILE A 17 -3.84 2.81 6.91
CA ILE A 17 -4.39 4.06 7.42
C ILE A 17 -4.50 4.01 8.94
N ASP A 18 -4.98 2.90 9.48
CA ASP A 18 -5.10 2.77 10.93
C ASP A 18 -3.75 2.87 11.61
N ALA A 19 -2.71 2.28 11.00
CA ALA A 19 -1.37 2.34 11.57
C ALA A 19 -0.84 3.77 11.61
N VAL A 20 -1.09 4.53 10.54
CA VAL A 20 -0.67 5.92 10.50
C VAL A 20 -1.40 6.72 11.57
N GLU A 21 -2.71 6.51 11.69
CA GLU A 21 -3.48 7.25 12.69
C GLU A 21 -3.08 6.89 14.10
N ALA A 22 -2.70 5.65 14.34
CA ALA A 22 -2.25 5.25 15.67
C ALA A 22 -0.98 5.98 16.07
N GLU A 23 -0.12 6.28 15.10
CA GLU A 23 1.15 6.95 15.40
C GLU A 23 1.04 8.46 15.43
N THR A 24 0.21 9.04 14.59
CA THR A 24 0.24 10.48 14.39
C THR A 24 -1.09 11.17 14.66
N GLY A 25 -2.09 10.41 15.07
CA GLY A 25 -3.43 10.96 15.22
C GLY A 25 -4.10 11.05 13.85
N HIS A 26 -5.22 11.74 13.81
CA HIS A 26 -5.99 11.82 12.58
C HIS A 26 -5.25 12.67 11.55
N VAL A 27 -5.07 12.13 10.37
CA VAL A 27 -4.52 12.87 9.24
C VAL A 27 -5.39 12.60 8.04
N GLY A 28 -5.45 13.58 7.16
CA GLY A 28 -6.20 13.40 5.92
C GLY A 28 -5.47 12.47 4.99
N VAL A 29 -6.22 11.65 4.28
CA VAL A 29 -5.64 10.75 3.30
C VAL A 29 -6.53 10.71 2.06
N THR A 30 -5.91 10.73 0.91
CA THR A 30 -6.60 10.52 -0.36
C THR A 30 -6.27 9.13 -0.83
N VAL A 31 -7.30 8.38 -1.22
CA VAL A 31 -7.13 7.01 -1.68
C VAL A 31 -7.60 6.94 -3.12
N VAL A 32 -6.72 6.47 -3.99
CA VAL A 32 -7.05 6.28 -5.40
C VAL A 32 -6.82 4.81 -5.71
N GLU A 33 -7.83 4.16 -6.25
CA GLU A 33 -7.68 2.77 -6.67
C GLU A 33 -6.86 2.72 -7.95
N ALA A 34 -6.03 1.69 -8.04
CA ALA A 34 -5.13 1.55 -9.16
C ALA A 34 -4.91 0.07 -9.43
N ILE A 35 -4.29 -0.20 -10.57
CA ILE A 35 -3.92 -1.56 -10.92
C ILE A 35 -2.41 -1.59 -11.05
N GLY A 36 -1.79 -2.43 -10.22
CA GLY A 36 -0.36 -2.59 -10.28
C GLY A 36 0.01 -3.58 -11.37
N HIS A 37 1.11 -3.32 -12.03
CA HIS A 37 1.65 -4.21 -13.04
C HIS A 37 3.05 -4.61 -12.63
N GLY A 38 3.29 -5.92 -12.60
CA GLY A 38 4.59 -6.40 -12.23
C GLY A 38 4.56 -7.89 -12.05
N ARG A 39 5.71 -8.44 -11.73
CA ARG A 39 5.82 -9.86 -11.50
C ARG A 39 5.33 -10.17 -10.11
N GLN A 40 4.47 -11.17 -10.00
CA GLN A 40 3.91 -11.59 -8.74
C GLN A 40 4.33 -13.02 -8.48
N ARG A 41 5.20 -13.21 -7.49
CA ARG A 41 5.70 -14.53 -7.18
C ARG A 41 4.63 -15.38 -6.58
N GLY A 42 4.63 -16.64 -6.96
CA GLY A 42 3.75 -17.63 -6.35
C GLY A 42 2.33 -17.59 -6.82
N ILE A 43 1.99 -16.64 -7.69
CA ILE A 43 0.66 -16.55 -8.23
C ILE A 43 0.74 -16.85 -9.72
N THR A 44 0.28 -18.03 -10.10
CA THR A 44 0.31 -18.44 -11.49
C THR A 44 -1.05 -18.97 -11.88
N HIS A 45 -1.33 -18.91 -13.15
CA HIS A 45 -2.55 -19.45 -13.70
C HIS A 45 -2.21 -20.34 -14.86
N GLU A 46 -2.95 -21.42 -14.99
CA GLU A 46 -2.79 -22.30 -16.13
C GLU A 46 -3.98 -22.14 -17.03
N TYR A 47 -3.69 -21.92 -18.32
CA TYR A 47 -4.72 -21.73 -19.29
C TYR A 47 -4.29 -22.39 -20.58
N ARG A 48 -5.05 -23.38 -21.04
CA ARG A 48 -4.77 -24.12 -22.26
C ARG A 48 -3.36 -24.72 -22.25
N GLY A 49 -2.97 -25.24 -21.09
CA GLY A 49 -1.66 -25.87 -20.98
C GLY A 49 -0.51 -24.92 -20.80
N ARG A 50 -0.80 -23.62 -20.67
CA ARG A 50 0.23 -22.64 -20.40
C ARG A 50 0.08 -22.10 -19.00
N ILE A 51 1.21 -21.75 -18.42
CA ILE A 51 1.23 -21.18 -17.08
C ILE A 51 1.56 -19.70 -17.20
N PHE A 52 0.71 -18.88 -16.61
CA PHE A 52 0.88 -17.44 -16.60
C PHE A 52 1.06 -16.95 -15.18
N GLU A 53 1.97 -16.02 -15.00
CA GLU A 53 2.01 -15.28 -13.75
C GLU A 53 1.00 -14.15 -13.83
N SER A 54 0.29 -13.96 -12.73
CA SER A 54 -0.63 -12.85 -12.62
C SER A 54 0.18 -11.56 -12.55
N ARG A 55 -0.10 -10.61 -13.41
CA ARG A 55 0.67 -9.38 -13.49
C ARG A 55 -0.08 -8.16 -13.05
N PHE A 56 -1.40 -8.27 -12.95
CA PHE A 56 -2.22 -7.11 -12.63
C PHE A 56 -2.92 -7.39 -11.32
N LEU A 57 -2.69 -6.54 -10.35
CA LEU A 57 -3.26 -6.69 -9.02
C LEU A 57 -3.92 -5.39 -8.61
N PRO A 58 -5.04 -5.48 -7.90
CA PRO A 58 -5.67 -4.26 -7.36
C PRO A 58 -4.76 -3.62 -6.35
N LYS A 59 -4.52 -2.35 -6.53
CA LYS A 59 -3.68 -1.56 -5.66
C LYS A 59 -4.42 -0.30 -5.27
N ALA A 60 -3.85 0.43 -4.35
CA ALA A 60 -4.35 1.75 -4.00
C ALA A 60 -3.16 2.66 -3.79
N VAL A 61 -3.31 3.89 -4.21
CA VAL A 61 -2.33 4.93 -3.94
C VAL A 61 -2.88 5.74 -2.78
N LEU A 62 -2.14 5.79 -1.70
CA LEU A 62 -2.50 6.56 -0.52
C LEU A 62 -1.64 7.81 -0.50
N THR A 63 -2.27 8.96 -0.38
CA THR A 63 -1.54 10.22 -0.34
C THR A 63 -1.87 10.92 0.97
N PHE A 64 -0.84 11.18 1.77
CA PHE A 64 -0.94 11.93 3.01
C PHE A 64 -0.18 13.23 2.84
N VAL A 65 -0.76 14.33 3.29
CA VAL A 65 -0.05 15.61 3.34
C VAL A 65 0.03 15.98 4.80
N VAL A 66 1.25 16.02 5.32
CA VAL A 66 1.45 16.16 6.76
C VAL A 66 2.50 17.23 7.03
N VAL A 67 2.52 17.72 8.27
CA VAL A 67 3.56 18.64 8.67
C VAL A 67 4.89 17.88 8.75
N ASP A 68 5.97 18.63 8.61
CA ASP A 68 7.28 18.03 8.50
C ASP A 68 7.62 17.17 9.72
N ASP A 69 7.16 17.58 10.89
CA ASP A 69 7.54 16.90 12.13
C ASP A 69 7.06 15.46 12.19
N VAL A 70 5.97 15.13 11.52
CA VAL A 70 5.42 13.79 11.61
C VAL A 70 5.67 12.96 10.37
N ALA A 71 6.30 13.53 9.36
CA ALA A 71 6.47 12.81 8.09
C ALA A 71 7.26 11.51 8.28
N GLY A 72 8.31 11.55 9.09
CA GLY A 72 9.09 10.34 9.34
C GLY A 72 8.28 9.25 10.01
N ALA A 73 7.45 9.62 10.97
CA ALA A 73 6.59 8.66 11.64
C ALA A 73 5.56 8.07 10.69
N VAL A 74 5.04 8.89 9.77
CA VAL A 74 4.10 8.40 8.77
C VAL A 74 4.76 7.35 7.88
N VAL A 75 5.95 7.66 7.38
CA VAL A 75 6.67 6.72 6.51
C VAL A 75 6.95 5.42 7.24
N ALA A 76 7.40 5.51 8.48
CA ALA A 76 7.71 4.31 9.25
C ALA A 76 6.46 3.46 9.49
N ALA A 77 5.34 4.11 9.81
CA ALA A 77 4.10 3.40 10.05
C ALA A 77 3.62 2.69 8.79
N ILE A 78 3.74 3.35 7.65
CA ILE A 78 3.34 2.75 6.38
C ILE A 78 4.20 1.54 6.08
N ALA A 79 5.50 1.69 6.21
CA ALA A 79 6.41 0.60 5.88
C ALA A 79 6.16 -0.62 6.77
N ASP A 80 5.94 -0.37 8.05
CA ASP A 80 5.69 -1.46 8.99
C ASP A 80 4.37 -2.16 8.68
N ALA A 81 3.32 -1.40 8.45
CA ALA A 81 2.01 -1.97 8.19
C ALA A 81 1.96 -2.69 6.85
N ALA A 82 2.67 -2.17 5.85
CA ALA A 82 2.65 -2.78 4.54
C ALA A 82 3.38 -4.11 4.52
N GLN A 83 4.40 -4.27 5.36
CA GLN A 83 5.13 -5.52 5.45
C GLN A 83 4.43 -6.55 6.32
N SER A 84 3.63 -6.09 7.25
CA SER A 84 3.01 -6.93 8.24
C SER A 84 2.05 -7.91 7.56
N GLY A 85 2.19 -9.19 7.89
CA GLY A 85 1.32 -10.18 7.30
C GLY A 85 1.61 -10.50 5.86
N ASN A 86 2.74 -10.12 5.39
CA ASN A 86 3.11 -10.27 3.99
C ASN A 86 4.05 -11.45 3.80
N GLU A 87 3.83 -12.46 4.53
CA GLU A 87 4.68 -13.66 4.44
C GLU A 87 4.22 -14.66 3.43
#